data_f83c6e18969790971ce155662e81acf8
#
_entry.id   f83c6e18969790971ce155662e81acf8
#
_cell.length_a   1.000
_cell.length_b   1.000
_cell.length_c   1.000
_cell.angle_alpha   90.00
_cell.angle_beta   90.00
_cell.angle_gamma   90.00
#
_symmetry.space_group_name_H-M   'P 1'
#
loop_
_entity.id
_entity.type
_entity.pdbx_description
1 polymer ?
#
loop_
_entity_poly.entity_id
_entity_poly.type
_entity_poly.pdbx_seq_one_letter_code
_entity_poly.pdbx_strand_id
1 'polypeptide(L)'
;MPSLNKVMLMGNLTRDPELRVTPKGTPICQFSLAINRQFKMESGESREEVIYVDIEAWGKQGETIAKYMTKGRPLYVEGRLRLDQWEDKNTKEKRSRMKVVLEQFQFLGDSRGGGAGGGGGAGGGASSAEPGIDQTATPERHAPPSRPSGGAKPASTENLDEDVPF
;
A
#
# COMPACT_ATOMS: atom_id res chain seq x y z
N MET A 1 16.88 13.69 32.64
CA MET A 1 17.22 14.25 31.32
C MET A 1 15.96 14.20 30.46
N PRO A 2 15.59 15.28 29.77
CA PRO A 2 14.49 15.24 28.82
C PRO A 2 14.86 14.30 27.66
N SER A 3 13.92 13.45 27.25
CA SER A 3 14.12 12.51 26.13
C SER A 3 12.91 12.50 25.24
N LEU A 4 13.10 12.47 23.92
CA LEU A 4 12.06 12.37 22.92
C LEU A 4 12.37 11.16 22.02
N ASN A 5 11.36 10.32 21.79
CA ASN A 5 11.42 9.21 20.86
C ASN A 5 10.14 9.19 20.01
N LYS A 6 10.16 9.88 18.89
CA LYS A 6 9.03 10.02 17.97
C LYS A 6 9.50 9.83 16.55
N VAL A 7 8.75 9.03 15.79
CA VAL A 7 9.00 8.75 14.38
C VAL A 7 7.71 8.97 13.60
N MET A 8 7.81 9.63 12.46
CA MET A 8 6.72 9.86 11.52
C MET A 8 7.14 9.34 10.17
N LEU A 9 6.38 8.41 9.60
CA LEU A 9 6.72 7.74 8.35
C LEU A 9 5.51 7.73 7.42
N MET A 10 5.78 7.88 6.14
CA MET A 10 4.79 7.71 5.08
C MET A 10 5.41 6.84 3.98
N GLY A 11 4.74 5.75 3.62
CA GLY A 11 5.24 4.81 2.63
C GLY A 11 4.19 3.79 2.23
N ASN A 12 4.58 2.84 1.40
CA ASN A 12 3.70 1.78 0.92
C ASN A 12 4.01 0.46 1.62
N LEU A 13 2.98 -0.33 1.91
CA LEU A 13 3.18 -1.66 2.48
C LEU A 13 3.93 -2.56 1.49
N THR A 14 4.98 -3.24 1.98
CA THR A 14 5.79 -4.16 1.17
C THR A 14 5.14 -5.52 0.99
N ARG A 15 4.28 -5.90 1.95
CA ARG A 15 3.54 -7.17 2.03
C ARG A 15 2.23 -6.94 2.78
N ASP A 16 1.35 -7.93 2.71
CA ASP A 16 0.13 -7.91 3.51
C ASP A 16 0.47 -7.91 5.01
N PRO A 17 -0.27 -7.15 5.82
CA PRO A 17 -0.08 -7.11 7.26
C PRO A 17 -0.35 -8.49 7.90
N GLU A 18 0.56 -8.93 8.76
CA GLU A 18 0.45 -10.21 9.46
C GLU A 18 -0.07 -9.99 10.88
N LEU A 19 -1.27 -10.47 11.16
CA LEU A 19 -1.87 -10.42 12.49
C LEU A 19 -1.52 -11.68 13.27
N ARG A 20 -0.95 -11.50 14.46
CA ARG A 20 -0.64 -12.57 15.42
C ARG A 20 -1.25 -12.25 16.77
N VAL A 21 -1.52 -13.27 17.56
CA VAL A 21 -1.99 -13.10 18.94
C VAL A 21 -0.90 -13.55 19.89
N THR A 22 -0.57 -12.72 20.86
CA THR A 22 0.38 -13.09 21.91
C THR A 22 -0.20 -14.15 22.85
N PRO A 23 0.65 -14.87 23.61
CA PRO A 23 0.16 -15.81 24.64
C PRO A 23 -0.76 -15.16 25.68
N LYS A 24 -0.67 -13.84 25.84
CA LYS A 24 -1.54 -13.05 26.73
C LYS A 24 -2.87 -12.63 26.09
N GLY A 25 -3.15 -13.07 24.85
CA GLY A 25 -4.38 -12.73 24.13
C GLY A 25 -4.38 -11.34 23.44
N THR A 26 -3.25 -10.64 23.42
CA THR A 26 -3.16 -9.32 22.77
C THR A 26 -2.82 -9.47 21.29
N PRO A 27 -3.62 -8.90 20.36
CA PRO A 27 -3.30 -8.93 18.95
C PRO A 27 -2.12 -7.99 18.63
N ILE A 28 -1.23 -8.45 17.76
CA ILE A 28 -0.10 -7.71 17.23
C ILE A 28 -0.12 -7.86 15.72
N CYS A 29 -0.13 -6.76 15.00
CA CYS A 29 0.01 -6.72 13.57
C CYS A 29 1.44 -6.29 13.20
N GLN A 30 2.11 -7.08 12.36
CA GLN A 30 3.45 -6.81 11.87
C GLN A 30 3.41 -6.55 10.37
N PHE A 31 3.99 -5.46 9.95
CA PHE A 31 4.12 -5.07 8.55
C PHE A 31 5.37 -4.23 8.33
N SER A 32 5.75 -4.02 7.07
CA SER A 32 6.90 -3.18 6.72
C SER A 32 6.47 -2.15 5.68
N LEU A 33 6.98 -0.93 5.82
CA LEU A 33 6.80 0.15 4.86
C LEU A 33 8.04 0.32 4.00
N ALA A 34 7.84 0.47 2.70
CA ALA A 34 8.84 0.97 1.76
C ALA A 34 8.69 2.49 1.64
N ILE A 35 9.76 3.21 1.93
CA ILE A 35 9.83 4.68 1.89
C ILE A 35 10.85 5.06 0.84
N ASN A 36 10.41 5.73 -0.22
CA ASN A 36 11.26 6.16 -1.30
C ASN A 36 11.78 7.57 -1.03
N ARG A 37 13.06 7.75 -1.19
CA ARG A 37 13.74 9.03 -1.13
C ARG A 37 14.45 9.30 -2.45
N GLN A 38 14.13 10.41 -3.08
CA GLN A 38 14.85 10.89 -4.26
C GLN A 38 15.76 12.03 -3.87
N PHE A 39 17.00 11.97 -4.30
CA PHE A 39 17.97 13.06 -4.09
C PHE A 39 18.84 13.24 -5.32
N LYS A 40 19.27 14.47 -5.54
CA LYS A 40 20.22 14.82 -6.60
C LYS A 40 21.63 14.80 -6.04
N MET A 41 22.53 14.12 -6.72
CA MET A 41 23.96 14.19 -6.44
C MET A 41 24.56 15.49 -6.95
N GLU A 42 25.73 15.88 -6.46
CA GLU A 42 26.47 17.03 -6.98
C GLU A 42 26.82 16.91 -8.46
N SER A 43 26.89 15.68 -8.99
CA SER A 43 27.05 15.39 -10.42
C SER A 43 25.82 15.76 -11.29
N GLY A 44 24.67 16.12 -10.66
CA GLY A 44 23.41 16.37 -11.35
C GLY A 44 22.55 15.14 -11.58
N GLU A 45 23.05 13.95 -11.27
CA GLU A 45 22.28 12.70 -11.38
C GLU A 45 21.24 12.58 -10.26
N SER A 46 20.04 12.13 -10.60
CA SER A 46 19.02 11.79 -9.62
C SER A 46 19.21 10.34 -9.17
N ARG A 47 19.33 10.13 -7.87
CA ARG A 47 19.32 8.79 -7.25
C ARG A 47 18.06 8.58 -6.44
N GLU A 48 17.57 7.34 -6.48
CA GLU A 48 16.47 6.87 -5.67
C GLU A 48 16.99 5.85 -4.65
N GLU A 49 16.61 6.04 -3.41
CA GLU A 49 16.90 5.15 -2.29
C GLU A 49 15.59 4.67 -1.70
N VAL A 50 15.49 3.37 -1.44
CA VAL A 50 14.32 2.78 -0.78
C VAL A 50 14.73 2.28 0.59
N ILE A 51 14.05 2.76 1.61
CA ILE A 51 14.24 2.32 3.00
C ILE A 51 13.07 1.44 3.39
N TYR A 52 13.36 0.30 4.00
CA TYR A 52 12.36 -0.61 4.54
C TYR A 52 12.35 -0.52 6.06
N VAL A 53 11.18 -0.19 6.61
CA VAL A 53 11.01 -0.05 8.06
C VAL A 53 9.98 -1.03 8.56
N ASP A 54 10.34 -1.84 9.55
CA ASP A 54 9.42 -2.77 10.22
C ASP A 54 8.60 -2.05 11.29
N ILE A 55 7.30 -2.30 11.26
CA ILE A 55 6.35 -1.66 12.16
C ILE A 55 5.53 -2.72 12.88
N GLU A 56 5.27 -2.47 14.13
CA GLU A 56 4.50 -3.33 15.02
C GLU A 56 3.35 -2.53 15.62
N ALA A 57 2.13 -2.93 15.29
CA ALA A 57 0.89 -2.31 15.77
C ALA A 57 0.19 -3.22 16.77
N TRP A 58 -0.13 -2.70 17.94
CA TRP A 58 -0.72 -3.45 19.06
C TRP A 58 -2.22 -3.21 19.19
N GLY A 59 -2.95 -4.24 19.63
CA GLY A 59 -4.36 -4.15 19.95
C GLY A 59 -5.25 -3.81 18.75
N LYS A 60 -6.29 -3.03 18.98
CA LYS A 60 -7.29 -2.66 17.96
C LYS A 60 -6.71 -1.99 16.72
N GLN A 61 -5.65 -1.21 16.87
CA GLN A 61 -4.98 -0.58 15.72
C GLN A 61 -4.38 -1.62 14.79
N GLY A 62 -3.76 -2.66 15.35
CA GLY A 62 -3.23 -3.78 14.58
C GLY A 62 -4.31 -4.55 13.83
N GLU A 63 -5.44 -4.83 14.47
CA GLU A 63 -6.60 -5.48 13.84
C GLU A 63 -7.17 -4.64 12.70
N THR A 64 -7.28 -3.33 12.91
CA THR A 64 -7.80 -2.41 11.89
C THR A 64 -6.89 -2.38 10.67
N ILE A 65 -5.57 -2.28 10.86
CA ILE A 65 -4.61 -2.30 9.77
C ILE A 65 -4.66 -3.63 9.01
N ALA A 66 -4.67 -4.76 9.74
CA ALA A 66 -4.75 -6.09 9.12
C ALA A 66 -6.03 -6.30 8.30
N LYS A 67 -7.15 -5.68 8.72
CA LYS A 67 -8.44 -5.80 8.04
C LYS A 67 -8.55 -4.96 6.76
N TYR A 68 -7.99 -3.76 6.77
CA TYR A 68 -8.23 -2.77 5.71
C TYR A 68 -7.04 -2.52 4.80
N MET A 69 -5.84 -2.95 5.17
CA MET A 69 -4.63 -2.71 4.41
C MET A 69 -4.15 -3.97 3.71
N THR A 70 -3.59 -3.78 2.52
CA THR A 70 -2.97 -4.82 1.70
C THR A 70 -1.65 -4.33 1.16
N LYS A 71 -0.83 -5.25 0.65
CA LYS A 71 0.44 -4.92 -0.03
C LYS A 71 0.27 -3.80 -1.05
N GLY A 72 1.20 -2.86 -1.04
CA GLY A 72 1.26 -1.74 -1.99
C GLY A 72 0.42 -0.52 -1.62
N ARG A 73 -0.47 -0.60 -0.63
CA ARG A 73 -1.27 0.55 -0.20
C ARG A 73 -0.44 1.54 0.62
N PRO A 74 -0.65 2.84 0.41
CA PRO A 74 0.02 3.88 1.18
C PRO A 74 -0.56 4.01 2.58
N LEU A 75 0.32 4.21 3.57
CA LEU A 75 -0.03 4.39 4.96
C LEU A 75 0.86 5.46 5.59
N TYR A 76 0.25 6.36 6.37
CA TYR A 76 0.95 7.24 7.29
C TYR A 76 0.97 6.64 8.68
N VAL A 77 2.13 6.69 9.33
CA VAL A 77 2.39 6.08 10.63
C VAL A 77 3.12 7.06 11.54
N GLU A 78 2.65 7.20 12.76
CA GLU A 78 3.39 7.79 13.87
C GLU A 78 3.68 6.74 14.92
N GLY A 79 4.87 6.78 15.48
CA GLY A 79 5.27 5.83 16.48
C GLY A 79 6.58 6.18 17.16
N ARG A 80 7.17 5.21 17.83
CA ARG A 80 8.47 5.33 18.49
C ARG A 80 9.40 4.19 18.07
N LEU A 81 10.69 4.45 18.07
CA LEU A 81 11.71 3.44 17.86
C LEU A 81 11.78 2.50 19.07
N ARG A 82 11.93 1.22 18.79
CA ARG A 82 12.20 0.18 19.78
C ARG A 82 13.31 -0.73 19.26
N LEU A 83 14.30 -0.96 20.09
CA LEU A 83 15.35 -1.92 19.84
C LEU A 83 14.98 -3.24 20.53
N ASP A 84 14.76 -4.28 19.73
CA ASP A 84 14.64 -5.65 20.24
C ASP A 84 16.01 -6.30 20.21
N GLN A 85 16.39 -6.94 21.30
CA GLN A 85 17.65 -7.67 21.42
C GLN A 85 17.35 -9.10 21.88
N TRP A 86 17.97 -10.04 21.22
CA TRP A 86 17.84 -11.47 21.58
C TRP A 86 19.15 -12.18 21.31
N GLU A 87 19.34 -13.30 21.98
CA GLU A 87 20.43 -14.23 21.75
C GLU A 87 19.94 -15.30 20.77
N ASP A 88 20.68 -15.51 19.70
CA ASP A 88 20.41 -16.59 18.75
C ASP A 88 20.65 -17.94 19.44
N LYS A 89 19.66 -18.81 19.44
CA LYS A 89 19.71 -20.11 20.13
C LYS A 89 20.79 -21.04 19.59
N ASN A 90 21.15 -20.90 18.32
CA ASN A 90 22.10 -21.77 17.64
C ASN A 90 23.53 -21.25 17.71
N THR A 91 23.71 -19.96 17.46
CA THR A 91 25.05 -19.34 17.38
C THR A 91 25.49 -18.67 18.68
N LYS A 92 24.58 -18.52 19.68
CA LYS A 92 24.84 -17.78 20.92
C LYS A 92 25.22 -16.30 20.70
N GLU A 93 25.03 -15.79 19.50
CA GLU A 93 25.30 -14.41 19.14
C GLU A 93 24.18 -13.49 19.60
N LYS A 94 24.53 -12.32 20.11
CA LYS A 94 23.57 -11.26 20.40
C LYS A 94 23.16 -10.59 19.10
N ARG A 95 21.87 -10.69 18.77
CA ARG A 95 21.28 -10.01 17.63
C ARG A 95 20.36 -8.89 18.09
N SER A 96 20.30 -7.85 17.27
CA SER A 96 19.41 -6.71 17.52
C SER A 96 18.65 -6.34 16.25
N ARG A 97 17.42 -5.89 16.43
CA ARG A 97 16.58 -5.37 15.34
C ARG A 97 15.87 -4.11 15.83
N MET A 98 16.00 -3.06 15.06
CA MET A 98 15.25 -1.82 15.32
C MET A 98 13.92 -1.88 14.58
N LYS A 99 12.85 -1.54 15.28
CA LYS A 99 11.49 -1.47 14.73
C LYS A 99 10.76 -0.24 15.26
N VAL A 100 9.67 0.11 14.61
CA VAL A 100 8.77 1.18 15.05
C VAL A 100 7.56 0.54 15.73
N VAL A 101 7.26 0.99 16.95
CA VAL A 101 6.00 0.65 17.62
C VAL A 101 5.00 1.73 17.27
N LEU A 102 3.88 1.32 16.65
CA LEU A 102 2.82 2.21 16.21
C LEU A 102 2.12 2.86 17.39
N GLU A 103 1.88 4.16 17.31
CA GLU A 103 1.06 4.95 18.23
C GLU A 103 -0.18 5.52 17.54
N GLN A 104 -0.02 5.97 16.28
CA GLN A 104 -1.12 6.50 15.47
C GLN A 104 -0.89 6.21 13.98
N PHE A 105 -1.97 6.11 13.21
CA PHE A 105 -1.89 5.92 11.77
C PHE A 105 -3.04 6.64 11.05
N GLN A 106 -2.84 6.89 9.76
CA GLN A 106 -3.87 7.40 8.86
C GLN A 106 -3.83 6.63 7.54
N PHE A 107 -5.00 6.21 7.07
CA PHE A 107 -5.15 5.68 5.73
C PHE A 107 -5.00 6.80 4.71
N LEU A 108 -4.11 6.60 3.75
CA LEU A 108 -3.96 7.50 2.61
C LEU A 108 -4.75 6.93 1.45
N GLY A 109 -5.47 7.79 0.74
CA GLY A 109 -6.18 7.39 -0.47
C GLY A 109 -5.21 6.92 -1.55
N ASP A 110 -5.57 5.87 -2.28
CA ASP A 110 -4.79 5.43 -3.44
C ASP A 110 -4.84 6.50 -4.52
N SER A 111 -3.73 7.15 -4.81
CA SER A 111 -3.59 8.08 -5.94
C SER A 111 -3.74 7.40 -7.30
N ARG A 112 -3.98 6.07 -7.36
CA ARG A 112 -4.10 5.25 -8.57
C ARG A 112 -5.54 4.90 -8.97
N GLY A 113 -6.56 5.62 -8.44
CA GLY A 113 -7.95 5.34 -8.75
C GLY A 113 -8.78 6.61 -8.70
N GLY A 114 -8.57 7.51 -9.63
CA GLY A 114 -9.56 8.51 -9.92
C GLY A 114 -10.78 7.84 -10.56
N GLY A 115 -11.92 7.79 -9.88
CA GLY A 115 -13.16 7.32 -10.48
C GLY A 115 -14.24 7.13 -9.45
N ALA A 116 -15.13 8.11 -9.36
CA ALA A 116 -16.53 8.04 -8.99
C ALA A 116 -16.87 7.66 -7.54
N GLY A 117 -17.54 8.58 -6.88
CA GLY A 117 -18.37 8.29 -5.74
C GLY A 117 -18.56 9.45 -4.83
N GLY A 118 -19.32 10.40 -5.18
CA GLY A 118 -20.63 10.64 -4.69
C GLY A 118 -20.65 11.63 -3.56
N GLY A 119 -20.75 12.89 -3.90
CA GLY A 119 -21.18 13.92 -3.00
C GLY A 119 -22.60 13.68 -2.54
N GLY A 120 -22.82 13.56 -1.28
CA GLY A 120 -24.08 13.80 -0.62
C GLY A 120 -24.11 15.23 -0.13
N GLY A 121 -24.72 16.12 -0.86
CA GLY A 121 -25.07 17.47 -0.44
C GLY A 121 -26.57 17.63 -0.45
N ALA A 122 -27.17 17.68 0.73
CA ALA A 122 -28.54 18.09 0.93
C ALA A 122 -28.67 19.61 0.76
N GLY A 123 -29.70 20.06 0.07
CA GLY A 123 -30.08 21.47 0.04
C GLY A 123 -31.32 21.69 -0.80
N GLY A 124 -32.46 21.87 -0.13
CA GLY A 124 -33.80 21.96 -0.66
C GLY A 124 -34.08 23.21 -1.46
N GLY A 125 -35.19 23.16 -2.15
CA GLY A 125 -35.85 24.30 -2.79
C GLY A 125 -36.91 23.91 -3.76
N ALA A 126 -38.13 23.94 -3.35
CA ALA A 126 -39.34 23.70 -4.12
C ALA A 126 -39.55 24.79 -5.18
N SER A 127 -40.09 24.42 -6.36
CA SER A 127 -41.30 25.03 -6.94
C SER A 127 -41.61 24.46 -8.33
N SER A 128 -42.73 23.83 -8.38
CA SER A 128 -43.83 23.74 -9.39
C SER A 128 -43.59 24.20 -10.81
N ALA A 129 -43.88 23.33 -11.77
CA ALA A 129 -44.98 23.38 -12.75
C ALA A 129 -44.70 22.47 -13.96
N GLU A 130 -45.56 21.53 -14.21
CA GLU A 130 -45.81 20.79 -15.45
C GLU A 130 -46.64 21.67 -16.44
N PRO A 131 -47.05 21.21 -17.68
CA PRO A 131 -46.56 20.13 -18.54
C PRO A 131 -46.42 20.57 -20.03
N GLY A 132 -45.91 19.68 -20.89
CA GLY A 132 -45.95 19.86 -22.36
C GLY A 132 -45.42 18.68 -23.14
N ILE A 133 -46.33 17.87 -23.60
CA ILE A 133 -46.43 16.85 -24.64
C ILE A 133 -45.58 17.17 -25.90
N ASP A 134 -44.87 16.26 -26.52
CA ASP A 134 -45.23 15.41 -27.66
C ASP A 134 -44.00 14.82 -28.40
N GLN A 135 -44.09 13.54 -28.67
CA GLN A 135 -43.85 12.71 -29.85
C GLN A 135 -42.45 12.52 -30.48
N THR A 136 -42.14 11.25 -30.49
CA THR A 136 -41.64 10.40 -31.59
C THR A 136 -40.22 10.61 -32.15
N ALA A 137 -39.39 9.62 -31.94
CA ALA A 137 -38.85 8.73 -32.98
C ALA A 137 -37.78 7.77 -32.40
N THR A 138 -38.07 6.50 -32.52
CA THR A 138 -37.20 5.30 -32.40
C THR A 138 -36.58 5.01 -33.77
N PRO A 139 -35.70 4.01 -33.91
CA PRO A 139 -34.36 3.76 -33.41
C PRO A 139 -33.35 3.52 -34.57
N GLU A 140 -32.11 3.61 -34.30
CA GLU A 140 -31.15 2.97 -35.20
C GLU A 140 -30.03 2.24 -34.41
N ARG A 141 -30.05 0.94 -34.60
CA ARG A 141 -29.05 -0.03 -34.20
C ARG A 141 -27.79 0.18 -35.04
N HIS A 142 -26.66 0.36 -34.41
CA HIS A 142 -25.40 0.01 -35.04
C HIS A 142 -24.65 -1.05 -34.20
N ALA A 143 -24.46 -2.16 -34.89
CA ALA A 143 -23.73 -3.34 -34.44
C ALA A 143 -22.22 -3.07 -34.39
N PRO A 144 -21.45 -3.84 -33.60
CA PRO A 144 -20.00 -3.69 -33.47
C PRO A 144 -19.24 -4.38 -34.63
N PRO A 145 -18.14 -3.84 -35.08
CA PRO A 145 -17.30 -4.56 -36.02
C PRO A 145 -16.35 -5.54 -35.33
N SER A 146 -16.24 -6.66 -36.01
CA SER A 146 -15.52 -7.89 -35.78
C SER A 146 -14.01 -7.72 -35.63
N ARG A 147 -13.44 -8.60 -34.81
CA ARG A 147 -12.02 -8.96 -34.76
C ARG A 147 -11.51 -9.47 -36.12
N PRO A 148 -10.23 -9.31 -36.42
CA PRO A 148 -9.51 -10.34 -37.12
C PRO A 148 -8.57 -11.12 -36.21
N SER A 149 -8.68 -12.42 -36.30
CA SER A 149 -7.81 -13.45 -35.84
C SER A 149 -6.60 -13.59 -36.82
N GLY A 150 -5.48 -13.96 -36.27
CA GLY A 150 -4.26 -14.39 -36.94
C GLY A 150 -3.10 -14.27 -36.00
N GLY A 151 -2.56 -15.25 -35.38
CA GLY A 151 -1.99 -16.48 -35.84
C GLY A 151 -0.51 -16.29 -36.13
N ALA A 152 0.35 -16.71 -35.15
CA ALA A 152 1.57 -17.48 -35.41
C ALA A 152 2.49 -17.48 -34.16
N LYS A 153 2.68 -18.64 -33.58
CA LYS A 153 3.94 -19.10 -32.99
C LYS A 153 4.91 -19.43 -34.12
N PRO A 154 6.26 -19.49 -33.95
CA PRO A 154 6.89 -20.45 -33.06
C PRO A 154 8.22 -20.02 -32.37
N ALA A 155 8.55 -20.73 -31.31
CA ALA A 155 9.75 -21.49 -30.97
C ALA A 155 11.14 -20.87 -31.25
N SER A 156 11.96 -20.85 -30.21
CA SER A 156 13.22 -21.60 -30.05
C SER A 156 13.97 -21.07 -28.84
N THR A 157 14.08 -21.89 -27.81
CA THR A 157 15.29 -22.47 -27.23
C THR A 157 16.59 -21.75 -27.55
N GLU A 158 17.24 -21.25 -26.47
CA GLU A 158 18.67 -21.52 -26.29
C GLU A 158 19.05 -21.34 -24.84
N ASN A 159 19.55 -22.43 -24.28
CA ASN A 159 20.30 -22.53 -23.06
C ASN A 159 21.57 -21.72 -23.21
N LEU A 160 21.90 -20.97 -22.16
CA LEU A 160 23.28 -20.65 -21.86
C LEU A 160 23.45 -20.73 -20.34
N ASP A 161 23.89 -21.90 -19.91
CA ASP A 161 24.79 -22.09 -18.80
C ASP A 161 26.01 -21.19 -19.00
N GLU A 162 26.34 -20.41 -18.02
CA GLU A 162 27.73 -20.07 -17.70
C GLU A 162 27.74 -19.35 -16.35
N ASP A 163 28.13 -20.09 -15.35
CA ASP A 163 29.30 -19.88 -14.50
C ASP A 163 29.46 -18.45 -13.95
N VAL A 164 29.11 -18.30 -12.68
CA VAL A 164 29.61 -17.20 -11.85
C VAL A 164 30.46 -17.79 -10.75
N PRO A 165 31.78 -17.60 -10.76
CA PRO A 165 32.62 -17.83 -9.61
C PRO A 165 32.68 -16.56 -8.72
N PHE A 166 32.43 -16.77 -7.41
CA PHE A 166 32.78 -16.01 -6.21
C PHE A 166 32.17 -14.64 -5.98
#